data_3639306e22bab2319efbcd4aa73f2046
#
_entry.id   3639306e22bab2319efbcd4aa73f2046
#
_cell.length_a   1.000
_cell.length_b   1.000
_cell.length_c   1.000
_cell.angle_alpha   90.00
_cell.angle_beta   90.00
_cell.angle_gamma   90.00
#
_symmetry.space_group_name_H-M   'P 1'
#
loop_
_entity.id
_entity.type
_entity.pdbx_description
1 polymer ?
#
loop_
_entity_poly.entity_id
_entity_poly.type
_entity_poly.pdbx_seq_one_letter_code
_entity_poly.pdbx_strand_id
1 'polypeptide(L)'
;MLNRAIDSYRHLSLDDTPTLLNLAWTKDERDFITPPLPSLIEQSLYHEIDRKLPDIWHYAVDDPWGERRLTPAVCSYFGVKEDGLSLSCGAGVIQLLSVLPALSVKGSVAVADEIYPDFPWWLKKSGRSVWRIRAKTVTGCVKQAISLGADVFFIERPGVREDTFMSLDTVYELGMSLAGAGITLLIDESNANYQPPSYSAVHLLAYLPNIIVLRGVSKAWGLGSLRTGLCISSPALKETLREIIPPLLNPSLTLRIVHDVLTMGDSTAWLRARIQQQKQAAIMLFEGWPVMPSSNAMPYLFLPTNEETTLRHLGIGTKRHHFWQEADTTTTLLRLSVPLQESRMLWLENVLKGEKR
;
A
#
# COMPACT_ATOMS: atom_id res chain seq x y z
N MET A 1 10.02 12.00 -20.21
CA MET A 1 10.54 10.97 -19.28
C MET A 1 9.48 10.74 -18.21
N LEU A 2 9.12 9.49 -17.94
CA LEU A 2 8.28 9.16 -16.79
C LEU A 2 9.02 9.60 -15.52
N ASN A 3 8.44 10.53 -14.76
CA ASN A 3 8.96 10.86 -13.44
C ASN A 3 8.65 9.68 -12.51
N ARG A 4 9.68 9.00 -12.03
CA ARG A 4 9.52 7.93 -11.05
C ARG A 4 9.03 8.53 -9.73
N ALA A 5 8.02 7.89 -9.11
CA ALA A 5 7.53 8.31 -7.80
C ALA A 5 8.65 8.33 -6.74
N ILE A 6 9.62 7.42 -6.86
CA ILE A 6 10.77 7.35 -5.96
C ILE A 6 11.63 8.62 -6.01
N ASP A 7 11.67 9.35 -7.13
CA ASP A 7 12.42 10.60 -7.23
C ASP A 7 11.88 11.67 -6.29
N SER A 8 10.60 11.59 -5.93
CA SER A 8 9.99 12.51 -4.97
C SER A 8 10.50 12.34 -3.54
N TYR A 9 11.15 11.20 -3.21
CA TYR A 9 11.74 10.96 -1.89
C TYR A 9 13.10 11.65 -1.69
N ARG A 10 13.81 12.02 -2.76
CA ARG A 10 15.16 12.62 -2.67
C ARG A 10 15.19 13.96 -1.97
N HIS A 11 14.06 14.66 -1.93
CA HIS A 11 13.93 16.00 -1.37
C HIS A 11 13.06 16.06 -0.12
N LEU A 12 12.71 14.90 0.47
CA LEU A 12 11.91 14.86 1.68
C LEU A 12 12.79 15.14 2.89
N SER A 13 12.48 16.21 3.62
CA SER A 13 12.89 16.34 5.01
C SER A 13 12.09 15.32 5.85
N LEU A 14 12.73 14.67 6.80
CA LEU A 14 12.10 13.70 7.71
C LEU A 14 11.65 14.35 9.02
N ASP A 15 12.12 15.55 9.33
CA ASP A 15 11.92 16.19 10.61
C ASP A 15 11.08 17.46 10.49
N ASP A 16 10.24 17.72 11.51
CA ASP A 16 9.69 19.03 11.76
C ASP A 16 10.79 19.92 12.36
N THR A 17 10.84 21.17 11.90
CA THR A 17 11.68 22.20 12.52
C THR A 17 10.77 23.24 13.15
N PRO A 18 11.28 24.15 13.99
CA PRO A 18 10.47 25.24 14.57
C PRO A 18 9.76 26.13 13.55
N THR A 19 10.25 26.11 12.31
CA THR A 19 9.71 26.93 11.19
C THR A 19 9.01 26.07 10.12
N LEU A 20 8.95 24.78 10.27
CA LEU A 20 8.39 23.87 9.27
C LEU A 20 7.54 22.79 9.94
N LEU A 21 6.26 22.76 9.60
CA LEU A 21 5.36 21.63 9.82
C LEU A 21 5.47 20.68 8.63
N ASN A 22 6.15 19.57 8.81
CA ASN A 22 6.37 18.61 7.72
C ASN A 22 5.17 17.68 7.55
N LEU A 23 4.34 17.94 6.53
CA LEU A 23 3.21 17.12 6.11
C LEU A 23 3.49 16.29 4.86
N ALA A 24 4.76 16.20 4.43
CA ALA A 24 5.13 15.41 3.27
C ALA A 24 4.94 13.89 3.47
N TRP A 25 4.91 13.43 4.70
CA TRP A 25 4.76 12.02 5.07
C TRP A 25 4.03 11.85 6.40
N THR A 26 3.43 10.67 6.60
CA THR A 26 2.77 10.30 7.85
C THR A 26 3.83 10.03 8.93
N LYS A 27 3.68 10.62 10.11
CA LYS A 27 4.70 10.59 11.17
C LYS A 27 4.17 10.02 12.48
N ASP A 28 2.94 10.34 12.82
CA ASP A 28 2.32 10.11 14.12
C ASP A 28 1.33 8.93 14.14
N GLU A 29 1.27 8.12 13.09
CA GLU A 29 0.36 6.97 12.99
C GLU A 29 0.61 5.92 14.08
N ARG A 30 1.89 5.68 14.39
CA ARG A 30 2.30 4.65 15.36
C ARG A 30 1.80 4.90 16.79
N ASP A 31 1.52 6.16 17.13
CA ASP A 31 1.01 6.53 18.46
C ASP A 31 -0.45 6.07 18.67
N PHE A 32 -1.12 5.68 17.58
CA PHE A 32 -2.52 5.25 17.58
C PHE A 32 -2.69 3.75 17.27
N ILE A 33 -1.62 2.97 17.39
CA ILE A 33 -1.64 1.50 17.29
C ILE A 33 -1.79 0.89 18.69
N THR A 34 -2.67 -0.11 18.82
CA THR A 34 -2.94 -0.76 20.09
C THR A 34 -2.88 -2.30 19.96
N PRO A 35 -2.07 -2.99 20.74
CA PRO A 35 -1.05 -2.49 21.71
C PRO A 35 0.09 -1.72 21.04
N PRO A 36 0.89 -0.95 21.81
CA PRO A 36 1.99 -0.17 21.26
C PRO A 36 3.07 -1.03 20.59
N LEU A 37 3.42 -0.69 19.35
CA LEU A 37 4.42 -1.44 18.56
C LEU A 37 5.82 -1.52 19.19
N PRO A 38 6.36 -0.46 19.86
CA PRO A 38 7.68 -0.57 20.48
C PRO A 38 7.78 -1.73 21.49
N SER A 39 6.78 -1.87 22.36
CA SER A 39 6.76 -2.96 23.35
C SER A 39 6.65 -4.34 22.70
N LEU A 40 5.88 -4.47 21.62
CA LEU A 40 5.79 -5.72 20.87
C LEU A 40 7.14 -6.09 20.23
N ILE A 41 7.80 -5.12 19.57
CA ILE A 41 9.09 -5.35 18.91
C ILE A 41 10.15 -5.72 19.96
N GLU A 42 10.16 -5.05 21.09
CA GLU A 42 11.06 -5.36 22.19
C GLU A 42 10.86 -6.79 22.70
N GLN A 43 9.61 -7.22 22.91
CA GLN A 43 9.29 -8.60 23.30
C GLN A 43 9.75 -9.61 22.25
N SER A 44 9.53 -9.34 20.96
CA SER A 44 9.99 -10.21 19.86
C SER A 44 11.52 -10.38 19.87
N LEU A 45 12.26 -9.29 20.12
CA LEU A 45 13.73 -9.30 20.20
C LEU A 45 14.21 -10.06 21.44
N TYR A 46 13.61 -9.85 22.63
CA TYR A 46 13.96 -10.61 23.83
C TYR A 46 13.72 -12.11 23.65
N HIS A 47 12.62 -12.48 23.01
CA HIS A 47 12.33 -13.89 22.74
C HIS A 47 13.39 -14.53 21.84
N GLU A 48 13.91 -13.83 20.84
CA GLU A 48 15.01 -14.31 20.00
C GLU A 48 16.33 -14.42 20.75
N ILE A 49 16.63 -13.48 21.64
CA ILE A 49 17.82 -13.52 22.50
C ILE A 49 17.79 -14.75 23.42
N ASP A 50 16.67 -15.02 24.09
CA ASP A 50 16.49 -16.18 24.96
C ASP A 50 16.65 -17.51 24.22
N ARG A 51 16.28 -17.56 22.94
CA ARG A 51 16.48 -18.70 22.05
C ARG A 51 17.88 -18.79 21.45
N LYS A 52 18.84 -17.96 21.85
CA LYS A 52 20.22 -17.87 21.33
C LYS A 52 20.28 -17.43 19.85
N LEU A 53 19.34 -16.57 19.43
CA LEU A 53 19.35 -15.93 18.10
C LEU A 53 19.38 -16.87 16.89
N PRO A 54 18.60 -17.99 16.86
CA PRO A 54 18.68 -18.95 15.74
C PRO A 54 18.34 -18.29 14.41
N ASP A 55 17.44 -17.30 14.41
CA ASP A 55 16.97 -16.61 13.20
C ASP A 55 17.99 -15.60 12.64
N ILE A 56 19.09 -15.36 13.33
CA ILE A 56 20.19 -14.49 12.87
C ILE A 56 21.32 -15.33 12.27
N TRP A 57 21.60 -16.52 12.84
CA TRP A 57 22.78 -17.29 12.50
C TRP A 57 22.62 -18.17 11.26
N HIS A 58 21.38 -18.51 10.86
CA HIS A 58 21.14 -19.48 9.80
C HIS A 58 20.25 -18.94 8.68
N TYR A 59 20.55 -19.33 7.47
CA TYR A 59 19.63 -19.12 6.35
C TYR A 59 18.33 -19.90 6.57
N ALA A 60 17.20 -19.29 6.30
CA ALA A 60 15.88 -19.94 6.37
C ALA A 60 15.62 -20.81 5.12
N VAL A 61 16.51 -21.75 4.84
CA VAL A 61 16.44 -22.62 3.64
C VAL A 61 15.23 -23.56 3.63
N ASP A 62 14.65 -23.81 4.79
CA ASP A 62 13.44 -24.61 4.99
C ASP A 62 12.15 -23.82 4.78
N ASP A 63 12.26 -22.49 4.66
CA ASP A 63 11.13 -21.57 4.43
C ASP A 63 11.59 -20.33 3.65
N PRO A 64 12.08 -20.49 2.41
CA PRO A 64 12.79 -19.44 1.69
C PRO A 64 11.91 -18.27 1.27
N TRP A 65 10.58 -18.43 1.23
CA TRP A 65 9.62 -17.36 0.95
C TRP A 65 8.86 -16.88 2.20
N GLY A 66 9.16 -17.40 3.39
CA GLY A 66 8.50 -17.03 4.65
C GLY A 66 7.06 -17.55 4.80
N GLU A 67 6.63 -18.47 3.91
CA GLU A 67 5.27 -19.02 3.88
C GLU A 67 4.94 -19.72 5.18
N ARG A 68 5.78 -20.68 5.61
CA ARG A 68 5.52 -21.47 6.81
C ARG A 68 5.45 -20.60 8.08
N ARG A 69 6.34 -19.59 8.17
CA ARG A 69 6.40 -18.69 9.32
C ARG A 69 5.23 -17.75 9.42
N LEU A 70 4.71 -17.25 8.28
CA LEU A 70 3.71 -16.19 8.29
C LEU A 70 2.29 -16.66 7.99
N THR A 71 2.08 -17.81 7.32
CA THR A 71 0.74 -18.28 6.98
C THR A 71 -0.19 -18.38 8.19
N PRO A 72 0.20 -18.94 9.35
CA PRO A 72 -0.69 -18.99 10.51
C PRO A 72 -1.13 -17.59 10.99
N ALA A 73 -0.20 -16.64 11.04
CA ALA A 73 -0.50 -15.28 11.47
C ALA A 73 -1.35 -14.52 10.44
N VAL A 74 -1.11 -14.71 9.14
CA VAL A 74 -1.91 -14.17 8.05
C VAL A 74 -3.33 -14.72 8.12
N CYS A 75 -3.48 -16.03 8.30
CA CYS A 75 -4.79 -16.67 8.41
C CYS A 75 -5.56 -16.20 9.64
N SER A 76 -4.90 -16.08 10.78
CA SER A 76 -5.49 -15.52 12.00
C SER A 76 -5.93 -14.07 11.81
N TYR A 77 -5.06 -13.24 11.20
CA TYR A 77 -5.33 -11.80 10.97
C TYR A 77 -6.55 -11.57 10.07
N PHE A 78 -6.68 -12.34 9.00
CA PHE A 78 -7.82 -12.22 8.07
C PHE A 78 -8.99 -13.12 8.42
N GLY A 79 -8.87 -14.08 9.33
CA GLY A 79 -9.92 -15.07 9.61
C GLY A 79 -10.17 -16.02 8.43
N VAL A 80 -9.14 -16.43 7.70
CA VAL A 80 -9.21 -17.34 6.55
C VAL A 80 -8.48 -18.65 6.85
N LYS A 81 -8.75 -19.71 6.06
CA LYS A 81 -8.12 -21.02 6.22
C LYS A 81 -6.76 -21.08 5.50
N GLU A 82 -5.83 -21.86 6.04
CA GLU A 82 -4.48 -22.04 5.49
C GLU A 82 -4.45 -22.71 4.11
N ASP A 83 -5.32 -23.68 3.88
CA ASP A 83 -5.43 -24.42 2.64
C ASP A 83 -5.96 -23.59 1.45
N GLY A 84 -6.55 -22.42 1.75
CA GLY A 84 -7.11 -21.49 0.75
C GLY A 84 -6.13 -20.48 0.18
N LEU A 85 -4.88 -20.44 0.63
CA LEU A 85 -3.90 -19.44 0.18
C LEU A 85 -2.48 -19.97 0.05
N SER A 86 -1.68 -19.24 -0.71
CA SER A 86 -0.22 -19.36 -0.76
C SER A 86 0.40 -18.00 -0.47
N LEU A 87 1.58 -18.01 0.16
CA LEU A 87 2.29 -16.81 0.57
C LEU A 87 3.73 -16.81 0.04
N SER A 88 4.16 -15.67 -0.49
CA SER A 88 5.56 -15.40 -0.79
C SER A 88 5.93 -13.99 -0.32
N CYS A 89 7.03 -13.88 0.43
CA CYS A 89 7.49 -12.60 0.95
C CYS A 89 8.50 -11.94 0.01
N GLY A 90 8.41 -10.61 -0.10
CA GLY A 90 9.36 -9.79 -0.84
C GLY A 90 9.94 -8.66 0.02
N ALA A 91 10.97 -8.00 -0.49
CA ALA A 91 11.62 -6.86 0.18
C ALA A 91 10.75 -5.58 0.10
N GLY A 92 9.54 -5.66 0.67
CA GLY A 92 8.48 -4.67 0.58
C GLY A 92 7.65 -4.84 -0.70
N VAL A 93 6.44 -4.26 -0.71
CA VAL A 93 5.55 -4.30 -1.88
C VAL A 93 6.21 -3.71 -3.13
N ILE A 94 7.07 -2.70 -2.97
CA ILE A 94 7.82 -2.10 -4.07
C ILE A 94 8.71 -3.10 -4.82
N GLN A 95 9.36 -4.03 -4.12
CA GLN A 95 10.16 -5.08 -4.75
C GLN A 95 9.25 -6.09 -5.46
N LEU A 96 8.14 -6.50 -4.83
CA LEU A 96 7.15 -7.37 -5.47
C LEU A 96 6.64 -6.74 -6.78
N LEU A 97 6.19 -5.48 -6.76
CA LEU A 97 5.78 -4.77 -7.96
C LEU A 97 6.86 -4.67 -9.03
N SER A 98 8.14 -4.66 -8.66
CA SER A 98 9.25 -4.60 -9.64
C SER A 98 9.50 -5.92 -10.38
N VAL A 99 9.14 -7.06 -9.81
CA VAL A 99 9.33 -8.39 -10.41
C VAL A 99 8.06 -8.96 -11.04
N LEU A 100 6.89 -8.59 -10.52
CA LEU A 100 5.58 -9.07 -11.01
C LEU A 100 5.23 -8.70 -12.47
N PRO A 101 5.89 -7.75 -13.17
CA PRO A 101 5.77 -7.65 -14.63
C PRO A 101 6.00 -8.97 -15.36
N ALA A 102 6.77 -9.90 -14.78
CA ALA A 102 7.00 -11.24 -15.33
C ALA A 102 5.74 -12.12 -15.38
N LEU A 103 4.69 -11.81 -14.61
CA LEU A 103 3.37 -12.48 -14.70
C LEU A 103 2.75 -12.36 -16.10
N SER A 104 2.99 -11.24 -16.78
CA SER A 104 2.44 -11.03 -18.12
C SER A 104 3.25 -11.78 -19.16
N VAL A 105 2.77 -12.95 -19.54
CA VAL A 105 3.37 -13.82 -20.57
C VAL A 105 3.11 -13.28 -21.96
N LYS A 106 1.90 -12.79 -22.23
CA LYS A 106 1.52 -12.17 -23.51
C LYS A 106 2.10 -10.77 -23.70
N GLY A 107 2.62 -10.19 -22.65
CA GLY A 107 3.24 -8.87 -22.68
C GLY A 107 2.27 -7.69 -22.67
N SER A 108 1.01 -7.89 -22.30
CA SER A 108 -0.03 -6.85 -22.26
C SER A 108 -0.69 -6.79 -20.88
N VAL A 109 -0.59 -5.64 -20.22
CA VAL A 109 -1.11 -5.41 -18.87
C VAL A 109 -2.10 -4.26 -18.87
N ALA A 110 -3.33 -4.53 -18.40
CA ALA A 110 -4.31 -3.52 -18.10
C ALA A 110 -4.13 -2.99 -16.69
N VAL A 111 -4.23 -1.69 -16.49
CA VAL A 111 -4.11 -1.05 -15.19
C VAL A 111 -5.30 -0.12 -14.94
N ALA A 112 -5.82 -0.11 -13.73
CA ALA A 112 -6.85 0.83 -13.33
C ALA A 112 -6.30 2.27 -13.27
N ASP A 113 -7.22 3.21 -13.11
CA ASP A 113 -6.87 4.61 -12.93
C ASP A 113 -6.12 4.85 -11.60
N GLU A 114 -5.26 5.86 -11.57
CA GLU A 114 -4.62 6.38 -10.35
C GLU A 114 -3.78 5.36 -9.55
N ILE A 115 -3.09 4.47 -10.22
CA ILE A 115 -2.20 3.48 -9.61
C ILE A 115 -0.81 4.06 -9.28
N TYR A 116 -0.05 3.33 -8.44
CA TYR A 116 1.34 3.64 -8.10
C TYR A 116 2.19 3.83 -9.37
N PRO A 117 2.74 5.01 -9.60
CA PRO A 117 3.27 5.40 -10.92
C PRO A 117 4.54 4.66 -11.34
N ASP A 118 5.29 4.05 -10.40
CA ASP A 118 6.47 3.26 -10.77
C ASP A 118 6.10 1.90 -11.37
N PHE A 119 4.89 1.36 -11.12
CA PHE A 119 4.51 0.06 -11.66
C PHE A 119 4.42 0.07 -13.20
N PRO A 120 3.72 1.02 -13.85
CA PRO A 120 3.78 1.18 -15.30
C PRO A 120 5.20 1.34 -15.86
N TRP A 121 6.08 2.02 -15.11
CA TRP A 121 7.46 2.17 -15.50
C TRP A 121 8.21 0.83 -15.52
N TRP A 122 8.04 -0.02 -14.50
CA TRP A 122 8.64 -1.38 -14.48
C TRP A 122 8.05 -2.27 -15.57
N LEU A 123 6.75 -2.22 -15.81
CA LEU A 123 6.11 -2.93 -16.92
C LEU A 123 6.79 -2.59 -18.25
N LYS A 124 6.93 -1.31 -18.58
CA LYS A 124 7.57 -0.86 -19.80
C LYS A 124 9.05 -1.24 -19.87
N LYS A 125 9.79 -1.13 -18.76
CA LYS A 125 11.19 -1.54 -18.68
C LYS A 125 11.39 -3.04 -18.94
N SER A 126 10.41 -3.85 -18.58
CA SER A 126 10.41 -5.30 -18.87
C SER A 126 9.80 -5.65 -20.24
N GLY A 127 9.57 -4.66 -21.10
CA GLY A 127 9.06 -4.84 -22.44
C GLY A 127 7.56 -5.12 -22.55
N ARG A 128 6.78 -4.81 -21.50
CA ARG A 128 5.32 -5.00 -21.50
C ARG A 128 4.59 -3.75 -21.98
N SER A 129 3.52 -3.96 -22.75
CA SER A 129 2.55 -2.92 -23.07
C SER A 129 1.66 -2.64 -21.88
N VAL A 130 1.40 -1.37 -21.60
CA VAL A 130 0.60 -0.92 -20.44
C VAL A 130 -0.58 -0.11 -20.94
N TRP A 131 -1.79 -0.51 -20.56
CA TRP A 131 -3.03 0.10 -20.99
C TRP A 131 -3.86 0.56 -19.81
N ARG A 132 -4.19 1.84 -19.78
CA ARG A 132 -5.07 2.42 -18.77
C ARG A 132 -6.52 2.07 -19.06
N ILE A 133 -7.20 1.49 -18.08
CA ILE A 133 -8.63 1.23 -18.13
C ILE A 133 -9.38 2.44 -17.59
N ARG A 134 -10.23 3.03 -18.41
CA ARG A 134 -11.03 4.21 -18.05
C ARG A 134 -12.47 3.89 -17.68
N ALA A 135 -12.91 2.67 -17.98
CA ALA A 135 -14.25 2.21 -17.61
C ALA A 135 -14.41 2.20 -16.08
N LYS A 136 -15.59 2.61 -15.62
CA LYS A 136 -15.92 2.67 -14.17
C LYS A 136 -16.84 1.52 -13.73
N THR A 137 -17.26 0.65 -14.67
CA THR A 137 -18.08 -0.53 -14.39
C THR A 137 -17.26 -1.80 -14.61
N VAL A 138 -17.55 -2.85 -13.85
CA VAL A 138 -16.87 -4.15 -13.98
C VAL A 138 -16.92 -4.66 -15.42
N THR A 139 -18.11 -4.69 -16.02
CA THR A 139 -18.30 -5.13 -17.40
C THR A 139 -17.47 -4.31 -18.40
N GLY A 140 -17.40 -2.99 -18.20
CA GLY A 140 -16.61 -2.09 -19.05
C GLY A 140 -15.10 -2.36 -18.90
N CYS A 141 -14.61 -2.53 -17.67
CA CYS A 141 -13.22 -2.88 -17.37
C CYS A 141 -12.81 -4.19 -18.05
N VAL A 142 -13.61 -5.23 -17.90
CA VAL A 142 -13.36 -6.56 -18.49
C VAL A 142 -13.34 -6.50 -20.01
N LYS A 143 -14.33 -5.84 -20.62
CA LYS A 143 -14.37 -5.66 -22.10
C LYS A 143 -13.12 -4.95 -22.61
N GLN A 144 -12.69 -3.87 -21.95
CA GLN A 144 -11.48 -3.16 -22.36
C GLN A 144 -10.23 -4.05 -22.18
N ALA A 145 -10.07 -4.73 -21.05
CA ALA A 145 -8.93 -5.61 -20.81
C ALA A 145 -8.82 -6.73 -21.88
N ILE A 146 -9.95 -7.35 -22.23
CA ILE A 146 -10.01 -8.39 -23.27
C ILE A 146 -9.65 -7.80 -24.64
N SER A 147 -10.21 -6.64 -25.01
CA SER A 147 -9.95 -6.01 -26.32
C SER A 147 -8.50 -5.60 -26.51
N LEU A 148 -7.79 -5.32 -25.42
CA LEU A 148 -6.37 -4.98 -25.39
C LEU A 148 -5.45 -6.21 -25.30
N GLY A 149 -6.02 -7.41 -25.25
CA GLY A 149 -5.27 -8.67 -25.13
C GLY A 149 -4.50 -8.78 -23.81
N ALA A 150 -4.97 -8.12 -22.76
CA ALA A 150 -4.32 -8.17 -21.46
C ALA A 150 -4.37 -9.58 -20.87
N ASP A 151 -3.30 -9.99 -20.20
CA ASP A 151 -3.22 -11.21 -19.41
C ASP A 151 -3.07 -10.94 -17.91
N VAL A 152 -2.84 -9.68 -17.55
CA VAL A 152 -2.88 -9.19 -16.17
C VAL A 152 -3.72 -7.91 -16.09
N PHE A 153 -4.56 -7.81 -15.07
CA PHE A 153 -5.27 -6.58 -14.72
C PHE A 153 -4.87 -6.15 -13.31
N PHE A 154 -4.30 -4.94 -13.21
CA PHE A 154 -3.81 -4.38 -11.94
C PHE A 154 -4.74 -3.31 -11.40
N ILE A 155 -5.05 -3.41 -10.10
CA ILE A 155 -5.80 -2.39 -9.35
C ILE A 155 -5.11 -2.07 -8.02
N GLU A 156 -5.30 -0.85 -7.51
CA GLU A 156 -5.01 -0.49 -6.12
C GLU A 156 -6.30 -0.43 -5.31
N ARG A 157 -6.24 -0.97 -4.08
CA ARG A 157 -7.37 -1.04 -3.18
C ARG A 157 -6.93 -0.92 -1.71
N PRO A 158 -7.38 0.10 -0.95
CA PRO A 158 -8.12 1.26 -1.42
C PRO A 158 -7.28 2.19 -2.30
N GLY A 159 -7.91 2.87 -3.24
CA GLY A 159 -7.28 3.94 -4.00
C GLY A 159 -6.98 5.14 -3.10
N VAL A 160 -5.99 5.96 -3.47
CA VAL A 160 -5.63 7.16 -2.68
C VAL A 160 -6.60 8.33 -2.89
N ARG A 161 -7.27 8.38 -4.04
CA ARG A 161 -8.27 9.40 -4.38
C ARG A 161 -9.64 8.82 -4.67
N GLU A 162 -9.70 7.84 -5.56
CA GLU A 162 -10.95 7.18 -5.96
C GLU A 162 -11.03 5.76 -5.42
N ASP A 163 -12.23 5.37 -4.98
CA ASP A 163 -12.50 4.08 -4.37
C ASP A 163 -13.36 3.19 -5.29
N THR A 164 -13.03 3.13 -6.59
CA THR A 164 -13.81 2.43 -7.63
C THR A 164 -14.02 0.95 -7.34
N PHE A 165 -13.05 0.27 -6.69
CA PHE A 165 -13.10 -1.16 -6.39
C PHE A 165 -13.15 -1.43 -4.87
N MET A 166 -13.92 -0.63 -4.11
CA MET A 166 -13.92 -0.74 -2.64
C MET A 166 -14.59 -1.99 -2.11
N SER A 167 -15.74 -2.39 -2.65
CA SER A 167 -16.48 -3.52 -2.11
C SER A 167 -15.87 -4.86 -2.54
N LEU A 168 -15.93 -5.87 -1.65
CA LEU A 168 -15.53 -7.23 -1.98
C LEU A 168 -16.40 -7.83 -3.10
N ASP A 169 -17.69 -7.48 -3.15
CA ASP A 169 -18.60 -7.95 -4.20
C ASP A 169 -18.14 -7.45 -5.58
N THR A 170 -17.75 -6.17 -5.69
CA THR A 170 -17.20 -5.61 -6.93
C THR A 170 -15.91 -6.31 -7.34
N VAL A 171 -15.02 -6.58 -6.39
CA VAL A 171 -13.76 -7.32 -6.65
C VAL A 171 -14.04 -8.76 -7.05
N TYR A 172 -15.01 -9.42 -6.41
CA TYR A 172 -15.42 -10.77 -6.76
C TYR A 172 -15.97 -10.85 -8.18
N GLU A 173 -16.90 -9.97 -8.54
CA GLU A 173 -17.47 -9.89 -9.89
C GLU A 173 -16.40 -9.65 -10.95
N LEU A 174 -15.46 -8.71 -10.66
CA LEU A 174 -14.32 -8.43 -11.52
C LEU A 174 -13.42 -9.66 -11.68
N GLY A 175 -13.03 -10.30 -10.58
CA GLY A 175 -12.17 -11.48 -10.55
C GLY A 175 -12.76 -12.66 -11.30
N MET A 176 -14.05 -12.95 -11.10
CA MET A 176 -14.77 -14.00 -11.81
C MET A 176 -14.80 -13.76 -13.33
N SER A 177 -15.13 -12.53 -13.72
CA SER A 177 -15.20 -12.16 -15.14
C SER A 177 -13.81 -12.21 -15.81
N LEU A 178 -12.77 -11.79 -15.13
CA LEU A 178 -11.39 -11.88 -15.61
C LEU A 178 -10.88 -13.34 -15.66
N ALA A 179 -11.25 -14.18 -14.68
CA ALA A 179 -10.92 -15.61 -14.69
C ALA A 179 -11.48 -16.31 -15.93
N GLY A 180 -12.76 -16.02 -16.30
CA GLY A 180 -13.39 -16.52 -17.51
C GLY A 180 -12.66 -16.11 -18.80
N ALA A 181 -11.89 -15.03 -18.78
CA ALA A 181 -11.06 -14.55 -19.88
C ALA A 181 -9.58 -14.98 -19.80
N GLY A 182 -9.19 -15.73 -18.76
CA GLY A 182 -7.80 -16.14 -18.53
C GLY A 182 -6.88 -14.98 -18.11
N ILE A 183 -7.44 -13.95 -17.45
CA ILE A 183 -6.72 -12.75 -17.02
C ILE A 183 -6.47 -12.84 -15.51
N THR A 184 -5.23 -12.65 -15.07
CA THR A 184 -4.86 -12.58 -13.65
C THR A 184 -5.24 -11.22 -13.08
N LEU A 185 -5.91 -11.20 -11.93
CA LEU A 185 -6.22 -9.99 -11.17
C LEU A 185 -5.14 -9.77 -10.09
N LEU A 186 -4.33 -8.73 -10.27
CA LEU A 186 -3.30 -8.29 -9.32
C LEU A 186 -3.83 -7.07 -8.54
N ILE A 187 -3.91 -7.20 -7.21
CA ILE A 187 -4.46 -6.18 -6.32
C ILE A 187 -3.36 -5.67 -5.38
N ASP A 188 -3.04 -4.39 -5.47
CA ASP A 188 -2.18 -3.74 -4.47
C ASP A 188 -3.02 -3.22 -3.30
N GLU A 189 -2.94 -3.92 -2.19
CA GLU A 189 -3.51 -3.55 -0.90
C GLU A 189 -2.45 -3.00 0.08
N SER A 190 -1.36 -2.40 -0.40
CA SER A 190 -0.32 -1.83 0.47
C SER A 190 -0.84 -0.73 1.40
N ASN A 191 -1.93 -0.06 1.04
CA ASN A 191 -2.64 0.93 1.85
C ASN A 191 -3.81 0.35 2.67
N ALA A 192 -4.15 -0.93 2.53
CA ALA A 192 -5.36 -1.49 3.12
C ALA A 192 -5.30 -1.70 4.64
N ASN A 193 -4.14 -1.41 5.28
CA ASN A 193 -4.05 -1.37 6.75
C ASN A 193 -4.77 -0.15 7.37
N TYR A 194 -5.17 0.83 6.54
CA TYR A 194 -6.11 1.90 6.91
C TYR A 194 -7.58 1.47 6.84
N GLN A 195 -7.85 0.20 6.56
CA GLN A 195 -9.15 -0.45 6.57
C GLN A 195 -9.13 -1.65 7.54
N PRO A 196 -10.27 -2.15 8.01
CA PRO A 196 -10.31 -3.36 8.84
C PRO A 196 -9.84 -4.60 8.05
N PRO A 197 -9.35 -5.66 8.71
CA PRO A 197 -8.93 -6.89 8.02
C PRO A 197 -10.01 -7.50 7.11
N SER A 198 -11.28 -7.36 7.48
CA SER A 198 -12.44 -7.82 6.68
C SER A 198 -12.60 -7.12 5.33
N TYR A 199 -11.92 -5.98 5.12
CA TYR A 199 -11.90 -5.29 3.85
C TYR A 199 -11.09 -6.04 2.78
N SER A 200 -10.09 -6.83 3.15
CA SER A 200 -9.10 -7.38 2.22
C SER A 200 -9.67 -8.38 1.23
N ALA A 201 -9.21 -8.31 -0.02
CA ALA A 201 -9.50 -9.29 -1.06
C ALA A 201 -8.88 -10.68 -0.79
N VAL A 202 -8.08 -10.84 0.26
CA VAL A 202 -7.60 -12.14 0.76
C VAL A 202 -8.77 -13.09 1.03
N HIS A 203 -9.93 -12.57 1.45
CA HIS A 203 -11.16 -13.35 1.65
C HIS A 203 -11.70 -14.02 0.36
N LEU A 204 -11.27 -13.56 -0.81
CA LEU A 204 -11.72 -14.06 -2.10
C LEU A 204 -10.83 -15.17 -2.67
N LEU A 205 -9.66 -15.43 -2.07
CA LEU A 205 -8.66 -16.39 -2.59
C LEU A 205 -9.20 -17.82 -2.70
N ALA A 206 -10.10 -18.21 -1.78
CA ALA A 206 -10.74 -19.53 -1.81
C ALA A 206 -11.73 -19.72 -2.98
N TYR A 207 -12.16 -18.62 -3.61
CA TYR A 207 -13.17 -18.61 -4.67
C TYR A 207 -12.61 -18.23 -6.03
N LEU A 208 -11.47 -17.54 -6.06
CA LEU A 208 -10.85 -16.97 -7.27
C LEU A 208 -9.45 -17.53 -7.49
N PRO A 209 -9.24 -18.43 -8.46
CA PRO A 209 -7.92 -19.02 -8.71
C PRO A 209 -6.93 -18.05 -9.37
N ASN A 210 -7.39 -16.94 -9.91
CA ASN A 210 -6.63 -15.96 -10.70
C ASN A 210 -6.28 -14.69 -9.94
N ILE A 211 -6.41 -14.67 -8.61
CA ILE A 211 -6.21 -13.45 -7.81
C ILE A 211 -4.88 -13.48 -7.04
N ILE A 212 -4.20 -12.32 -7.03
CA ILE A 212 -3.00 -12.04 -6.23
C ILE A 212 -3.26 -10.76 -5.45
N VAL A 213 -3.00 -10.79 -4.14
CA VAL A 213 -3.15 -9.65 -3.24
C VAL A 213 -1.80 -9.29 -2.63
N LEU A 214 -1.36 -8.05 -2.82
CA LEU A 214 -0.14 -7.53 -2.23
C LEU A 214 -0.48 -6.78 -0.94
N ARG A 215 0.21 -7.12 0.15
CA ARG A 215 0.08 -6.48 1.46
C ARG A 215 1.44 -6.02 1.96
N GLY A 216 1.46 -5.02 2.81
CA GLY A 216 2.71 -4.54 3.39
C GLY A 216 2.52 -4.05 4.82
N VAL A 217 3.62 -3.90 5.55
CA VAL A 217 3.66 -3.38 6.93
C VAL A 217 4.17 -1.93 7.00
N SER A 218 4.47 -1.32 5.85
CA SER A 218 5.09 0.02 5.77
C SER A 218 4.10 1.16 6.04
N LYS A 219 2.81 0.96 5.75
CA LYS A 219 1.74 1.95 5.93
C LYS A 219 0.95 1.62 7.18
N ALA A 220 0.29 2.58 7.79
CA ALA A 220 -0.43 2.50 9.05
C ALA A 220 0.46 2.06 10.24
N TRP A 221 1.07 0.87 10.19
CA TRP A 221 2.02 0.43 11.25
C TRP A 221 3.34 1.20 11.23
N GLY A 222 3.70 1.88 10.16
CA GLY A 222 4.94 2.65 10.07
C GLY A 222 6.22 1.80 10.08
N LEU A 223 6.14 0.51 9.78
CA LEU A 223 7.23 -0.48 9.82
C LEU A 223 7.98 -0.59 8.48
N GLY A 224 8.07 0.51 7.74
CA GLY A 224 8.69 0.51 6.41
C GLY A 224 10.15 0.04 6.37
N SER A 225 10.89 0.23 7.46
CA SER A 225 12.29 -0.22 7.56
C SER A 225 12.46 -1.74 7.66
N LEU A 226 11.41 -2.49 8.04
CA LEU A 226 11.44 -3.96 8.03
C LEU A 226 11.49 -4.55 6.62
N ARG A 227 11.19 -3.76 5.60
CA ARG A 227 11.24 -4.17 4.19
C ARG A 227 10.48 -5.46 3.91
N THR A 228 9.26 -5.63 4.44
CA THR A 228 8.44 -6.82 4.20
C THR A 228 7.19 -6.45 3.41
N GLY A 229 7.03 -7.14 2.29
CA GLY A 229 5.81 -7.21 1.49
C GLY A 229 5.32 -8.65 1.42
N LEU A 230 4.02 -8.83 1.45
CA LEU A 230 3.35 -10.13 1.36
C LEU A 230 2.67 -10.22 -0.01
N CYS A 231 3.01 -11.24 -0.78
CA CYS A 231 2.30 -11.65 -1.97
C CYS A 231 1.44 -12.86 -1.59
N ILE A 232 0.14 -12.63 -1.45
CA ILE A 232 -0.84 -13.63 -1.02
C ILE A 232 -1.69 -13.99 -2.24
N SER A 233 -1.75 -15.26 -2.60
CA SER A 233 -2.45 -15.71 -3.80
C SER A 233 -3.27 -16.96 -3.55
N SER A 234 -4.10 -17.34 -4.53
CA SER A 234 -4.64 -18.68 -4.54
C SER A 234 -3.50 -19.73 -4.67
N PRO A 235 -3.68 -20.95 -4.14
CA PRO A 235 -2.66 -22.01 -4.27
C PRO A 235 -2.31 -22.35 -5.72
N ALA A 236 -3.23 -22.12 -6.66
CA ALA A 236 -3.02 -22.37 -8.08
C ALA A 236 -1.87 -21.54 -8.69
N LEU A 237 -1.57 -20.36 -8.13
CA LEU A 237 -0.53 -19.46 -8.63
C LEU A 237 0.82 -19.62 -7.90
N LYS A 238 0.90 -20.52 -6.92
CA LYS A 238 2.07 -20.68 -6.05
C LYS A 238 3.38 -20.88 -6.81
N GLU A 239 3.42 -21.87 -7.70
CA GLU A 239 4.67 -22.20 -8.42
C GLU A 239 5.06 -21.09 -9.39
N THR A 240 4.11 -20.53 -10.12
CA THR A 240 4.36 -19.38 -11.00
C THR A 240 4.95 -18.17 -10.23
N LEU A 241 4.44 -17.88 -9.04
CA LEU A 241 4.96 -16.77 -8.22
C LEU A 241 6.35 -17.08 -7.65
N ARG A 242 6.66 -18.33 -7.32
CA ARG A 242 7.98 -18.74 -6.84
C ARG A 242 9.06 -18.70 -7.92
N GLU A 243 8.70 -18.87 -9.18
CA GLU A 243 9.63 -18.65 -10.30
C GLU A 243 9.97 -17.16 -10.49
N ILE A 244 9.06 -16.26 -10.07
CA ILE A 244 9.19 -14.81 -10.27
C ILE A 244 9.79 -14.11 -9.04
N ILE A 245 9.36 -14.51 -7.83
CA ILE A 245 9.78 -13.88 -6.57
C ILE A 245 11.03 -14.62 -6.05
N PRO A 246 12.18 -13.94 -6.01
CA PRO A 246 13.41 -14.56 -5.50
C PRO A 246 13.23 -15.04 -4.04
N PRO A 247 13.82 -16.18 -3.67
CA PRO A 247 13.80 -16.68 -2.30
C PRO A 247 14.72 -15.85 -1.37
N LEU A 248 14.54 -16.02 -0.05
CA LEU A 248 15.43 -15.49 1.00
C LEU A 248 15.57 -13.97 1.03
N LEU A 249 14.58 -13.23 0.55
CA LEU A 249 14.61 -11.76 0.51
C LEU A 249 14.40 -11.10 1.87
N ASN A 250 13.77 -11.80 2.80
CA ASN A 250 13.45 -11.25 4.11
C ASN A 250 14.26 -11.94 5.21
N PRO A 251 14.95 -11.17 6.07
CA PRO A 251 15.59 -11.72 7.27
C PRO A 251 14.58 -12.43 8.18
N SER A 252 14.96 -13.55 8.79
CA SER A 252 14.08 -14.32 9.67
C SER A 252 13.57 -13.49 10.86
N LEU A 253 14.42 -12.64 11.44
CA LEU A 253 14.04 -11.72 12.50
C LEU A 253 12.92 -10.75 12.06
N THR A 254 13.00 -10.25 10.84
CA THR A 254 11.95 -9.39 10.28
C THR A 254 10.63 -10.13 10.14
N LEU A 255 10.67 -11.38 9.64
CA LEU A 255 9.47 -12.22 9.52
C LEU A 255 8.86 -12.51 10.90
N ARG A 256 9.68 -12.69 11.93
CA ARG A 256 9.21 -12.85 13.31
C ARG A 256 8.45 -11.63 13.80
N ILE A 257 9.00 -10.43 13.63
CA ILE A 257 8.31 -9.19 14.02
C ILE A 257 7.00 -9.02 13.25
N VAL A 258 6.99 -9.32 11.96
CA VAL A 258 5.78 -9.25 11.14
C VAL A 258 4.73 -10.27 11.60
N HIS A 259 5.15 -11.50 11.94
CA HIS A 259 4.27 -12.50 12.53
C HIS A 259 3.59 -11.94 13.79
N ASP A 260 4.37 -11.39 14.72
CA ASP A 260 3.87 -10.90 15.99
C ASP A 260 2.93 -9.68 15.81
N VAL A 261 3.23 -8.80 14.84
CA VAL A 261 2.33 -7.69 14.44
C VAL A 261 0.98 -8.20 13.90
N LEU A 262 0.99 -9.21 13.05
CA LEU A 262 -0.24 -9.78 12.51
C LEU A 262 -1.06 -10.50 13.59
N THR A 263 -0.41 -11.16 14.54
CA THR A 263 -1.11 -11.86 15.65
C THR A 263 -1.79 -10.91 16.64
N MET A 264 -1.45 -9.60 16.63
CA MET A 264 -2.21 -8.59 17.38
C MET A 264 -3.66 -8.43 16.87
N GLY A 265 -3.99 -8.97 15.68
CA GLY A 265 -5.29 -8.75 15.05
C GLY A 265 -5.45 -7.30 14.56
N ASP A 266 -6.67 -6.77 14.67
CA ASP A 266 -6.99 -5.42 14.18
C ASP A 266 -6.45 -4.29 15.06
N SER A 267 -5.13 -4.19 15.15
CA SER A 267 -4.41 -3.21 15.97
C SER A 267 -4.53 -1.76 15.44
N THR A 268 -5.09 -1.57 14.24
CA THR A 268 -5.24 -0.25 13.59
C THR A 268 -6.63 0.37 13.78
N ALA A 269 -7.52 -0.23 14.55
CA ALA A 269 -8.89 0.26 14.74
C ALA A 269 -8.93 1.69 15.31
N TRP A 270 -8.14 1.98 16.33
CA TRP A 270 -8.04 3.33 16.90
C TRP A 270 -7.43 4.33 15.93
N LEU A 271 -6.37 3.92 15.20
CA LEU A 271 -5.77 4.75 14.16
C LEU A 271 -6.81 5.17 13.10
N ARG A 272 -7.65 4.25 12.63
CA ARG A 272 -8.69 4.55 11.64
C ARG A 272 -9.69 5.58 12.15
N ALA A 273 -10.17 5.41 13.38
CA ALA A 273 -11.08 6.38 14.02
C ALA A 273 -10.41 7.77 14.13
N ARG A 274 -9.13 7.81 14.52
CA ARG A 274 -8.37 9.05 14.61
C ARG A 274 -8.17 9.71 13.25
N ILE A 275 -7.83 8.96 12.21
CA ILE A 275 -7.71 9.47 10.85
C ILE A 275 -9.03 10.12 10.42
N GLN A 276 -10.17 9.44 10.59
CA GLN A 276 -11.46 9.97 10.21
C GLN A 276 -11.78 11.30 10.92
N GLN A 277 -11.56 11.37 12.22
CA GLN A 277 -11.78 12.58 13.02
C GLN A 277 -10.88 13.73 12.56
N GLN A 278 -9.58 13.50 12.46
CA GLN A 278 -8.60 14.52 12.13
C GLN A 278 -8.68 14.97 10.68
N LYS A 279 -9.06 14.09 9.77
CA LYS A 279 -9.24 14.45 8.36
C LYS A 279 -10.38 15.43 8.18
N GLN A 280 -11.51 15.25 8.87
CA GLN A 280 -12.62 16.20 8.84
C GLN A 280 -12.19 17.56 9.39
N ALA A 281 -11.46 17.59 10.51
CA ALA A 281 -10.92 18.82 11.08
C ALA A 281 -9.95 19.52 10.11
N ALA A 282 -9.03 18.76 9.48
CA ALA A 282 -8.10 19.32 8.51
C ALA A 282 -8.81 19.88 7.28
N ILE A 283 -9.83 19.21 6.74
CA ILE A 283 -10.63 19.73 5.61
C ILE A 283 -11.26 21.09 5.96
N MET A 284 -11.79 21.23 7.17
CA MET A 284 -12.37 22.52 7.62
C MET A 284 -11.30 23.62 7.73
N LEU A 285 -10.06 23.30 8.17
CA LEU A 285 -8.98 24.28 8.22
C LEU A 285 -8.54 24.75 6.82
N PHE A 286 -8.71 23.92 5.80
CA PHE A 286 -8.47 24.26 4.40
C PHE A 286 -9.70 24.81 3.67
N GLU A 287 -10.72 25.31 4.42
CA GLU A 287 -11.86 26.01 3.79
C GLU A 287 -11.37 27.17 2.93
N GLY A 288 -11.87 27.27 1.70
CA GLY A 288 -11.42 28.27 0.72
C GLY A 288 -10.17 27.85 -0.11
N TRP A 289 -9.51 26.76 0.25
CA TRP A 289 -8.43 26.20 -0.58
C TRP A 289 -9.00 25.21 -1.61
N PRO A 290 -8.33 25.02 -2.77
CA PRO A 290 -8.78 24.09 -3.80
C PRO A 290 -8.45 22.63 -3.45
N VAL A 291 -9.02 22.14 -2.33
CA VAL A 291 -8.82 20.75 -1.89
C VAL A 291 -9.46 19.78 -2.88
N MET A 292 -8.66 18.87 -3.40
CA MET A 292 -9.11 17.84 -4.34
C MET A 292 -9.74 16.65 -3.61
N PRO A 293 -10.71 15.95 -4.22
CA PRO A 293 -11.27 14.73 -3.64
C PRO A 293 -10.18 13.70 -3.30
N SER A 294 -10.34 13.03 -2.17
CA SER A 294 -9.45 11.97 -1.70
C SER A 294 -10.23 10.91 -0.93
N SER A 295 -9.74 9.66 -0.96
CA SER A 295 -10.35 8.56 -0.21
C SER A 295 -10.45 8.89 1.28
N ASN A 296 -11.62 8.68 1.88
CA ASN A 296 -11.84 8.91 3.32
C ASN A 296 -11.03 7.97 4.21
N ALA A 297 -10.58 6.83 3.67
CA ALA A 297 -9.75 5.89 4.39
C ALA A 297 -8.30 6.37 4.58
N MET A 298 -7.83 7.27 3.68
CA MET A 298 -6.43 7.67 3.65
C MET A 298 -6.18 8.93 4.52
N PRO A 299 -5.06 8.97 5.25
CA PRO A 299 -4.66 10.14 6.03
C PRO A 299 -4.02 11.23 5.14
N TYR A 300 -4.60 11.48 3.96
CA TYR A 300 -4.05 12.43 3.00
C TYR A 300 -5.09 13.42 2.51
N LEU A 301 -4.64 14.67 2.29
CA LEU A 301 -5.30 15.68 1.48
C LEU A 301 -4.48 15.94 0.22
N PHE A 302 -5.15 16.37 -0.84
CA PHE A 302 -4.51 16.74 -2.10
C PHE A 302 -4.87 18.15 -2.51
N LEU A 303 -3.88 18.90 -2.98
CA LEU A 303 -4.00 20.25 -3.51
C LEU A 303 -3.32 20.35 -4.87
N PRO A 304 -3.70 21.28 -5.74
CA PRO A 304 -2.97 21.57 -6.96
C PRO A 304 -1.53 22.06 -6.67
N THR A 305 -0.61 21.81 -7.59
CA THR A 305 0.81 22.15 -7.42
C THR A 305 1.13 23.64 -7.36
N ASN A 306 0.24 24.51 -7.88
CA ASN A 306 0.37 25.97 -7.76
C ASN A 306 0.29 26.46 -6.29
N GLU A 307 -0.26 25.68 -5.36
CA GLU A 307 -0.32 26.01 -3.94
C GLU A 307 0.99 25.73 -3.20
N GLU A 308 1.98 25.10 -3.84
CA GLU A 308 3.23 24.69 -3.18
C GLU A 308 4.01 25.88 -2.61
N THR A 309 4.08 26.99 -3.35
CA THR A 309 4.78 28.20 -2.91
C THR A 309 4.13 28.82 -1.71
N THR A 310 2.80 28.92 -1.71
CA THR A 310 2.01 29.48 -0.59
C THR A 310 2.20 28.62 0.66
N LEU A 311 2.07 27.30 0.55
CA LEU A 311 2.25 26.37 1.67
C LEU A 311 3.69 26.45 2.23
N ARG A 312 4.68 26.57 1.37
CA ARG A 312 6.08 26.71 1.80
C ARG A 312 6.32 28.01 2.55
N HIS A 313 5.74 29.12 2.10
CA HIS A 313 5.84 30.41 2.82
C HIS A 313 5.16 30.36 4.19
N LEU A 314 4.11 29.56 4.33
CA LEU A 314 3.45 29.28 5.61
C LEU A 314 4.25 28.28 6.49
N GLY A 315 5.39 27.77 6.03
CA GLY A 315 6.18 26.79 6.76
C GLY A 315 5.57 25.39 6.74
N ILE A 316 4.77 25.03 5.70
CA ILE A 316 4.18 23.70 5.53
C ILE A 316 4.95 22.93 4.46
N GLY A 317 5.56 21.81 4.86
CA GLY A 317 6.22 20.88 3.97
C GLY A 317 5.23 19.91 3.33
N THR A 318 5.29 19.77 1.99
CA THR A 318 4.38 18.91 1.20
C THR A 318 5.15 17.90 0.36
N LYS A 319 4.47 16.91 -0.15
CA LYS A 319 5.03 15.94 -1.10
C LYS A 319 4.31 16.04 -2.44
N ARG A 320 5.04 16.16 -3.54
CA ARG A 320 4.48 15.97 -4.88
C ARG A 320 4.11 14.51 -5.07
N HIS A 321 2.86 14.24 -5.42
CA HIS A 321 2.33 12.91 -5.71
C HIS A 321 1.99 12.84 -7.20
N HIS A 322 2.58 11.86 -7.88
CA HIS A 322 2.41 11.66 -9.30
C HIS A 322 1.39 10.55 -9.54
N PHE A 323 0.42 10.84 -10.39
CA PHE A 323 -0.54 9.86 -10.90
C PHE A 323 -0.19 9.55 -12.35
N TRP A 324 0.02 8.29 -12.65
CA TRP A 324 0.35 7.87 -14.01
C TRP A 324 -0.84 8.12 -14.97
N GLN A 325 -0.51 8.62 -16.13
CA GLN A 325 -1.42 8.79 -17.26
C GLN A 325 -0.84 8.04 -18.47
N GLU A 326 -1.68 7.81 -19.49
CA GLU A 326 -1.20 7.25 -20.76
C GLU A 326 -0.17 8.19 -21.43
N ALA A 327 0.57 7.65 -22.41
CA ALA A 327 1.59 8.35 -23.18
C ALA A 327 2.72 8.94 -22.34
N ASP A 328 3.09 8.24 -21.22
CA ASP A 328 4.20 8.61 -20.35
C ASP A 328 4.07 9.97 -19.65
N THR A 329 2.85 10.47 -19.52
CA THR A 329 2.52 11.67 -18.78
C THR A 329 2.12 11.33 -17.34
N THR A 330 2.25 12.30 -16.46
CA THR A 330 1.75 12.20 -15.07
C THR A 330 0.95 13.45 -14.72
N THR A 331 -0.15 13.27 -14.01
CA THR A 331 -0.76 14.36 -13.28
C THR A 331 -0.11 14.44 -11.91
N THR A 332 0.27 15.62 -11.48
CA THR A 332 0.93 15.83 -10.19
C THR A 332 0.06 16.71 -9.30
N LEU A 333 -0.13 16.25 -8.06
CA LEU A 333 -0.77 17.02 -7.00
C LEU A 333 0.18 17.11 -5.80
N LEU A 334 -0.05 18.09 -4.93
CA LEU A 334 0.56 18.13 -3.61
C LEU A 334 -0.23 17.20 -2.68
N ARG A 335 0.47 16.30 -2.04
CA ARG A 335 -0.05 15.44 -0.98
C ARG A 335 0.39 15.99 0.37
N LEU A 336 -0.58 16.21 1.25
CA LEU A 336 -0.38 16.57 2.64
C LEU A 336 -0.87 15.41 3.52
N SER A 337 -0.04 14.95 4.44
CA SER A 337 -0.46 14.01 5.47
C SER A 337 -1.27 14.75 6.53
N VAL A 338 -2.41 14.21 6.92
CA VAL A 338 -3.25 14.75 7.98
C VAL A 338 -2.52 14.59 9.31
N PRO A 339 -2.31 15.68 10.10
CA PRO A 339 -1.77 15.56 11.44
C PRO A 339 -2.73 14.76 12.34
N LEU A 340 -2.23 13.75 13.04
CA LEU A 340 -3.03 12.92 13.95
C LEU A 340 -2.86 13.34 15.40
N GLN A 341 -1.70 13.86 15.78
CA GLN A 341 -1.45 14.45 17.10
C GLN A 341 -2.08 15.84 17.20
N GLU A 342 -2.65 16.16 18.37
CA GLU A 342 -3.30 17.44 18.60
C GLU A 342 -2.35 18.63 18.48
N SER A 343 -1.13 18.50 18.97
CA SER A 343 -0.10 19.54 18.88
C SER A 343 0.25 19.90 17.43
N ARG A 344 0.30 18.93 16.54
CA ARG A 344 0.58 19.15 15.11
C ARG A 344 -0.65 19.72 14.39
N MET A 345 -1.85 19.30 14.79
CA MET A 345 -3.09 19.87 14.24
C MET A 345 -3.26 21.34 14.68
N LEU A 346 -2.98 21.64 15.94
CA LEU A 346 -2.99 23.03 16.44
C LEU A 346 -1.95 23.90 15.72
N TRP A 347 -0.76 23.34 15.44
CA TRP A 347 0.24 24.07 14.63
C TRP A 347 -0.30 24.38 13.23
N LEU A 348 -0.90 23.39 12.57
CA LEU A 348 -1.52 23.60 11.24
C LEU A 348 -2.60 24.71 11.30
N GLU A 349 -3.46 24.68 12.32
CA GLU A 349 -4.51 25.68 12.53
C GLU A 349 -3.92 27.08 12.70
N ASN A 350 -2.93 27.26 13.59
CA ASN A 350 -2.29 28.56 13.84
C ASN A 350 -1.61 29.13 12.59
N VAL A 351 -0.98 28.27 11.81
CA VAL A 351 -0.29 28.67 10.58
C VAL A 351 -1.29 29.12 9.51
N LEU A 352 -2.37 28.36 9.31
CA LEU A 352 -3.38 28.69 8.30
C LEU A 352 -4.21 29.93 8.68
N LYS A 353 -4.46 30.16 9.96
CA LYS A 353 -5.14 31.37 10.46
C LYS A 353 -4.24 32.62 10.49
N GLY A 354 -2.96 32.47 10.17
CA GLY A 354 -2.00 33.59 10.19
C GLY A 354 -1.59 34.03 11.61
N GLU A 355 -1.88 33.26 12.63
CA GLU A 355 -1.42 33.49 14.00
C GLU A 355 0.08 33.16 14.05
N LYS A 356 0.92 34.18 14.05
CA LYS A 356 2.37 34.01 14.25
C LYS A 356 2.60 33.49 15.67
N ARG A 357 3.35 32.41 15.80
CA ARG A 357 3.94 31.98 17.08
C ARG A 357 4.97 32.98 17.58
#